data_dc1f04354b8d4c73e2fc07e37db7a6eb
#
_entry.id   dc1f04354b8d4c73e2fc07e37db7a6eb
#
_cell.length_a   1.000
_cell.length_b   1.000
_cell.length_c   1.000
_cell.angle_alpha   90.00
_cell.angle_beta   90.00
_cell.angle_gamma   90.00
#
_symmetry.space_group_name_H-M   'P 1'
#
loop_
_entity.id
_entity.type
_entity.pdbx_description
1 polymer ?
#
loop_
_entity_poly.entity_id
_entity_poly.type
_entity_poly.pdbx_seq_one_letter_code
_entity_poly.pdbx_strand_id
1 'polypeptide(L)'
;PASELYKAIDNNFSTHWETGRYNREDFENELTLTLDEVTSLDRIVYGARQDGAKGKGFAEKFEIYASLTDDQDDFTLVSQGGYSGSTGDIVEIKFEETKFKRIKFKFKKANQNWASASEFMLYKKDTLSETINDLFTDGTMTKLKDKYNSIDVIDKLEDEVNKHPLKDDLEYAINLAKEILQGD
;
A
#
# COMPACT_ATOMS: atom_id res chain seq x y z
N PRO A 1 -5.48 6.34 22.60
CA PRO A 1 -4.16 6.83 23.03
C PRO A 1 -3.08 6.46 22.04
N ALA A 2 -2.06 7.33 21.89
CA ALA A 2 -0.94 7.13 20.98
C ALA A 2 -0.18 5.79 21.20
N SER A 3 -0.35 5.16 22.35
CA SER A 3 0.28 3.89 22.71
C SER A 3 -0.18 2.67 21.93
N GLU A 4 -1.21 2.79 21.10
CA GLU A 4 -1.74 1.67 20.32
C GLU A 4 -1.60 1.87 18.82
N LEU A 5 -0.86 2.91 18.38
CA LEU A 5 -0.66 3.22 16.97
C LEU A 5 -0.05 2.05 16.18
N TYR A 6 0.82 1.28 16.83
CA TYR A 6 1.43 0.08 16.23
C TYR A 6 0.40 -0.93 15.71
N LYS A 7 -0.82 -0.95 16.27
CA LYS A 7 -1.91 -1.83 15.81
C LYS A 7 -2.45 -1.48 14.42
N ALA A 8 -2.09 -0.33 13.89
CA ALA A 8 -2.43 0.05 12.52
C ALA A 8 -1.34 -0.35 11.50
N ILE A 9 -0.25 -0.98 11.96
CA ILE A 9 0.90 -1.38 11.15
C ILE A 9 1.54 -2.69 11.65
N ASP A 10 0.79 -3.54 12.35
CA ASP A 10 1.29 -4.79 12.95
C ASP A 10 1.07 -6.02 12.07
N ASN A 11 0.58 -5.81 10.85
CA ASN A 11 0.23 -6.82 9.86
C ASN A 11 -0.85 -7.80 10.39
N ASN A 12 -1.77 -7.29 11.20
CA ASN A 12 -2.83 -8.10 11.81
C ASN A 12 -4.20 -7.39 11.76
N PHE A 13 -5.01 -7.71 10.78
CA PHE A 13 -6.35 -7.14 10.61
C PHE A 13 -7.32 -7.40 11.78
N SER A 14 -6.97 -8.29 12.71
CA SER A 14 -7.79 -8.55 13.91
C SER A 14 -7.56 -7.53 15.03
N THR A 15 -6.47 -6.78 14.98
CA THR A 15 -6.19 -5.65 15.86
C THR A 15 -6.62 -4.35 15.20
N HIS A 16 -6.70 -3.27 15.95
CA HIS A 16 -6.98 -1.96 15.39
C HIS A 16 -6.46 -0.84 16.28
N TRP A 17 -6.13 0.25 15.64
CA TRP A 17 -5.95 1.57 16.26
C TRP A 17 -7.24 2.37 16.17
N GLU A 18 -7.54 3.16 17.19
CA GLU A 18 -8.59 4.15 17.15
C GLU A 18 -8.17 5.45 17.87
N THR A 19 -8.67 6.59 17.41
CA THR A 19 -8.54 7.86 18.12
C THR A 19 -9.47 7.88 19.31
N GLY A 20 -9.18 8.75 20.29
CA GLY A 20 -10.10 9.01 21.39
C GLY A 20 -11.46 9.48 20.87
N ARG A 21 -12.52 9.08 21.55
CA ARG A 21 -13.89 9.50 21.23
C ARG A 21 -14.08 10.96 21.63
N TYR A 22 -14.12 11.85 20.65
CA TYR A 22 -14.38 13.26 20.86
C TYR A 22 -15.69 13.67 20.19
N ASN A 23 -16.60 14.26 20.96
CA ASN A 23 -17.87 14.82 20.47
C ASN A 23 -17.65 16.18 19.79
N ARG A 24 -16.77 16.27 18.80
CA ARG A 24 -16.51 17.50 18.05
C ARG A 24 -16.76 17.27 16.57
N GLU A 25 -17.64 18.04 15.98
CA GLU A 25 -17.96 17.99 14.55
C GLU A 25 -16.78 18.43 13.67
N ASP A 26 -15.82 19.17 14.22
CA ASP A 26 -14.69 19.79 13.51
C ASP A 26 -13.37 19.04 13.74
N PHE A 27 -13.40 17.83 14.25
CA PHE A 27 -12.19 17.12 14.62
C PHE A 27 -11.58 16.39 13.44
N GLU A 28 -10.46 16.89 12.94
CA GLU A 28 -9.62 16.20 11.99
C GLU A 28 -8.67 15.25 12.73
N ASN A 29 -8.89 13.97 12.54
CA ASN A 29 -7.99 12.93 13.05
C ASN A 29 -6.86 12.68 12.05
N GLU A 30 -5.66 12.45 12.53
CA GLU A 30 -4.53 12.14 11.68
C GLU A 30 -3.64 11.07 12.27
N LEU A 31 -2.98 10.36 11.38
CA LEU A 31 -1.96 9.35 11.63
C LEU A 31 -0.73 9.73 10.82
N THR A 32 0.44 9.78 11.45
CA THR A 32 1.71 9.99 10.76
C THR A 32 2.61 8.77 10.96
N LEU A 33 3.09 8.20 9.86
CA LEU A 33 4.08 7.15 9.83
C LEU A 33 5.41 7.73 9.35
N THR A 34 6.50 7.37 10.01
CA THR A 34 7.86 7.71 9.61
C THR A 34 8.53 6.44 9.10
N LEU A 35 9.10 6.52 7.90
CA LEU A 35 9.85 5.44 7.28
C LEU A 35 11.32 5.53 7.68
N ASP A 36 12.02 4.39 7.69
CA ASP A 36 13.46 4.35 8.01
C ASP A 36 14.29 5.11 6.98
N GLU A 37 13.87 5.09 5.72
CA GLU A 37 14.50 5.80 4.61
C GLU A 37 13.46 6.46 3.70
N VAL A 38 13.90 7.38 2.85
CA VAL A 38 13.05 7.95 1.79
C VAL A 38 12.71 6.85 0.79
N THR A 39 11.42 6.56 0.66
CA THR A 39 10.91 5.45 -0.16
C THR A 39 9.88 5.96 -1.15
N SER A 40 9.94 5.51 -2.40
CA SER A 40 8.90 5.72 -3.41
C SER A 40 7.73 4.77 -3.19
N LEU A 41 6.53 5.32 -3.11
CA LEU A 41 5.27 4.57 -2.95
C LEU A 41 4.28 5.06 -4.01
N ASP A 42 3.38 4.18 -4.42
CA ASP A 42 2.27 4.49 -5.33
C ASP A 42 0.91 4.08 -4.78
N ARG A 43 0.90 3.44 -3.59
CA ARG A 43 -0.29 2.79 -3.08
C ARG A 43 -0.25 2.61 -1.57
N ILE A 44 -1.41 2.82 -0.95
CA ILE A 44 -1.69 2.46 0.44
C ILE A 44 -2.89 1.53 0.47
N VAL A 45 -2.80 0.42 1.20
CA VAL A 45 -3.96 -0.37 1.57
C VAL A 45 -4.38 0.04 2.97
N TYR A 46 -5.63 0.50 3.10
CA TYR A 46 -6.25 0.90 4.35
C TYR A 46 -7.32 -0.11 4.74
N GLY A 47 -7.10 -0.77 5.86
CA GLY A 47 -8.04 -1.71 6.45
C GLY A 47 -8.98 -1.02 7.43
N ALA A 48 -10.29 -1.15 7.19
CA ALA A 48 -11.29 -0.80 8.19
C ALA A 48 -11.18 -1.73 9.41
N ARG A 49 -11.67 -1.27 10.56
CA ARG A 49 -11.80 -2.08 11.77
C ARG A 49 -12.58 -3.38 11.50
N GLN A 50 -12.07 -4.54 11.91
CA GLN A 50 -12.60 -5.85 11.59
C GLN A 50 -13.22 -6.62 12.76
N ASP A 51 -13.13 -6.13 13.99
CA ASP A 51 -13.72 -6.77 15.17
C ASP A 51 -15.26 -6.62 15.27
N GLY A 52 -15.85 -6.85 16.43
CA GLY A 52 -17.30 -6.72 16.66
C GLY A 52 -17.89 -5.33 16.39
N ALA A 53 -17.03 -4.32 16.15
CA ALA A 53 -17.41 -2.97 15.71
C ALA A 53 -16.95 -2.70 14.27
N LYS A 54 -17.03 -3.72 13.41
CA LYS A 54 -16.59 -3.69 12.02
C LYS A 54 -16.99 -2.42 11.28
N GLY A 55 -16.02 -1.77 10.65
CA GLY A 55 -16.20 -0.57 9.85
C GLY A 55 -16.45 0.73 10.64
N LYS A 56 -16.58 0.71 11.96
CA LYS A 56 -16.74 1.95 12.74
C LYS A 56 -15.44 2.75 12.78
N GLY A 57 -15.54 4.05 12.59
CA GLY A 57 -14.39 4.95 12.48
C GLY A 57 -13.72 4.97 11.10
N PHE A 58 -14.40 4.38 10.09
CA PHE A 58 -13.91 4.34 8.71
C PHE A 58 -13.87 5.74 8.07
N ALA A 59 -12.84 6.01 7.25
CA ALA A 59 -12.66 7.28 6.57
C ALA A 59 -13.70 7.49 5.46
N GLU A 60 -14.67 8.39 5.66
CA GLU A 60 -15.58 8.84 4.61
C GLU A 60 -14.94 9.89 3.70
N LYS A 61 -13.99 10.67 4.23
CA LYS A 61 -13.13 11.58 3.48
C LYS A 61 -11.73 11.55 4.07
N PHE A 62 -10.74 11.53 3.20
CA PHE A 62 -9.33 11.49 3.61
C PHE A 62 -8.45 12.38 2.72
N GLU A 63 -7.29 12.71 3.25
CA GLU A 63 -6.17 13.31 2.55
C GLU A 63 -4.89 12.57 2.93
N ILE A 64 -3.98 12.40 1.95
CA ILE A 64 -2.66 11.78 2.14
C ILE A 64 -1.62 12.83 1.82
N TYR A 65 -0.66 12.99 2.72
CA TYR A 65 0.42 13.95 2.60
C TYR A 65 1.78 13.25 2.67
N ALA A 66 2.73 13.77 1.90
CA ALA A 66 4.13 13.37 1.92
C ALA A 66 5.01 14.45 2.53
N SER A 67 6.04 14.02 3.25
CA SER A 67 7.21 14.83 3.62
C SER A 67 8.46 14.04 3.27
N LEU A 68 9.52 14.73 2.84
CA LEU A 68 10.84 14.14 2.55
C LEU A 68 11.82 14.30 3.71
N THR A 69 11.41 14.99 4.76
CA THR A 69 12.23 15.30 5.94
C THR A 69 11.55 14.85 7.22
N ASP A 70 12.25 14.95 8.34
CA ASP A 70 11.69 14.76 9.67
C ASP A 70 11.04 16.02 10.25
N ASP A 71 11.04 17.14 9.50
CA ASP A 71 10.40 18.40 9.88
C ASP A 71 8.88 18.32 9.86
N GLN A 72 8.23 18.95 10.84
CA GLN A 72 6.79 18.78 11.05
C GLN A 72 5.90 19.56 10.06
N ASP A 73 6.43 20.59 9.41
CA ASP A 73 5.61 21.55 8.65
C ASP A 73 5.77 21.47 7.12
N ASP A 74 6.53 20.51 6.60
CA ASP A 74 6.85 20.38 5.17
C ASP A 74 5.96 19.39 4.40
N PHE A 75 4.76 19.12 4.87
CA PHE A 75 3.84 18.17 4.24
C PHE A 75 3.20 18.72 2.97
N THR A 76 3.31 17.97 1.88
CA THR A 76 2.66 18.24 0.59
C THR A 76 1.52 17.25 0.35
N LEU A 77 0.36 17.74 -0.10
CA LEU A 77 -0.77 16.89 -0.46
C LEU A 77 -0.43 16.02 -1.67
N VAL A 78 -0.62 14.72 -1.53
CA VAL A 78 -0.38 13.70 -2.57
C VAL A 78 -1.69 13.20 -3.15
N SER A 79 -2.66 12.90 -2.29
CA SER A 79 -3.93 12.33 -2.72
C SER A 79 -5.04 12.72 -1.77
N GLN A 80 -6.25 12.78 -2.27
CA GLN A 80 -7.45 12.96 -1.48
C GLN A 80 -8.60 12.15 -2.08
N GLY A 81 -9.52 11.73 -1.23
CA GLY A 81 -10.66 10.96 -1.69
C GLY A 81 -11.66 10.70 -0.59
N GLY A 82 -12.51 9.73 -0.83
CA GLY A 82 -13.50 9.31 0.15
C GLY A 82 -14.33 8.14 -0.31
N TYR A 83 -15.04 7.57 0.65
CA TYR A 83 -15.92 6.43 0.44
C TYR A 83 -17.30 6.75 1.01
N SER A 84 -18.36 6.35 0.32
CA SER A 84 -19.71 6.51 0.82
C SER A 84 -20.12 5.31 1.67
N GLY A 85 -20.53 5.58 2.89
CA GLY A 85 -21.07 4.58 3.80
C GLY A 85 -20.01 3.88 4.65
N SER A 86 -20.49 3.18 5.66
CA SER A 86 -19.67 2.33 6.51
C SER A 86 -19.39 1.04 5.77
N THR A 87 -18.22 0.94 5.21
CA THR A 87 -17.76 -0.32 4.66
C THR A 87 -16.87 -0.97 5.70
N GLY A 88 -17.04 -2.20 6.05
CA GLY A 88 -16.06 -2.94 6.83
C GLY A 88 -14.91 -3.43 5.95
N ASP A 89 -14.60 -2.72 4.88
CA ASP A 89 -13.76 -3.19 3.80
C ASP A 89 -12.29 -2.83 4.01
N ILE A 90 -11.46 -3.55 3.29
CA ILE A 90 -10.06 -3.21 3.06
C ILE A 90 -10.05 -2.52 1.70
N VAL A 91 -9.52 -1.30 1.65
CA VAL A 91 -9.54 -0.48 0.45
C VAL A 91 -8.13 -0.15 -0.01
N GLU A 92 -7.94 -0.14 -1.31
CA GLU A 92 -6.70 0.26 -1.95
C GLU A 92 -6.81 1.71 -2.43
N ILE A 93 -5.83 2.53 -2.05
CA ILE A 93 -5.74 3.95 -2.42
C ILE A 93 -4.50 4.09 -3.30
N LYS A 94 -4.70 4.27 -4.60
CA LYS A 94 -3.65 4.52 -5.59
C LYS A 94 -3.41 6.01 -5.76
N PHE A 95 -2.16 6.38 -6.00
CA PHE A 95 -1.74 7.75 -6.32
C PHE A 95 -0.50 7.73 -7.23
N GLU A 96 -0.15 8.88 -7.79
CA GLU A 96 1.09 9.03 -8.56
C GLU A 96 2.30 8.69 -7.69
N GLU A 97 3.26 7.97 -8.25
CA GLU A 97 4.49 7.59 -7.55
C GLU A 97 5.10 8.81 -6.85
N THR A 98 5.21 8.72 -5.55
CA THR A 98 5.67 9.81 -4.70
C THR A 98 6.69 9.31 -3.69
N LYS A 99 7.70 10.13 -3.41
CA LYS A 99 8.71 9.85 -2.39
C LYS A 99 8.22 10.30 -1.02
N PHE A 100 8.42 9.45 -0.03
CA PHE A 100 8.05 9.67 1.36
C PHE A 100 9.22 9.37 2.30
N LYS A 101 9.48 10.26 3.23
CA LYS A 101 10.15 9.99 4.49
C LYS A 101 9.10 9.84 5.59
N ARG A 102 8.06 10.69 5.54
CA ARG A 102 6.87 10.59 6.40
C ARG A 102 5.60 10.62 5.58
N ILE A 103 4.64 9.83 6.00
CA ILE A 103 3.30 9.75 5.42
C ILE A 103 2.33 10.22 6.48
N LYS A 104 1.50 11.22 6.16
CA LYS A 104 0.39 11.64 6.99
C LYS A 104 -0.92 11.24 6.32
N PHE A 105 -1.72 10.42 7.00
CA PHE A 105 -3.09 10.13 6.61
C PHE A 105 -4.03 10.94 7.49
N LYS A 106 -4.82 11.80 6.87
CA LYS A 106 -5.74 12.69 7.54
C LYS A 106 -7.18 12.26 7.28
N PHE A 107 -7.90 11.95 8.34
CA PHE A 107 -9.32 11.62 8.28
C PHE A 107 -10.10 12.94 8.32
N LYS A 108 -10.50 13.46 7.17
CA LYS A 108 -11.30 14.69 7.05
C LYS A 108 -12.73 14.48 7.52
N LYS A 109 -13.22 13.25 7.39
CA LYS A 109 -14.50 12.79 7.91
C LYS A 109 -14.43 11.29 8.13
N ALA A 110 -14.89 10.82 9.26
CA ALA A 110 -15.13 9.42 9.53
C ALA A 110 -16.63 9.17 9.76
N ASN A 111 -17.06 7.93 9.59
CA ASN A 111 -18.47 7.55 9.82
C ASN A 111 -18.87 7.54 11.31
N GLN A 112 -17.95 7.91 12.19
CA GLN A 112 -18.12 8.13 13.61
C GLN A 112 -17.40 9.43 14.00
N ASN A 113 -17.54 9.86 15.27
CA ASN A 113 -16.81 11.02 15.81
C ASN A 113 -15.34 10.69 16.16
N TRP A 114 -14.82 9.59 15.69
CA TRP A 114 -13.42 9.14 15.81
C TRP A 114 -13.01 8.39 14.56
N ALA A 115 -11.71 8.24 14.36
CA ALA A 115 -11.12 7.46 13.28
C ALA A 115 -10.57 6.13 13.81
N SER A 116 -10.58 5.11 12.98
CA SER A 116 -9.92 3.84 13.24
C SER A 116 -9.33 3.21 11.98
N ALA A 117 -8.35 2.36 12.18
CA ALA A 117 -7.76 1.51 11.16
C ALA A 117 -7.36 0.17 11.78
N SER A 118 -7.64 -0.92 11.08
CA SER A 118 -7.03 -2.20 11.43
C SER A 118 -5.61 -2.29 10.88
N GLU A 119 -5.37 -1.71 9.68
CA GLU A 119 -4.07 -1.79 9.05
C GLU A 119 -3.84 -0.67 8.03
N PHE A 120 -2.61 -0.19 7.94
CA PHE A 120 -2.07 0.59 6.85
C PHE A 120 -0.87 -0.14 6.25
N MET A 121 -1.01 -0.67 5.05
CA MET A 121 0.08 -1.28 4.31
C MET A 121 0.55 -0.34 3.20
N LEU A 122 1.85 -0.16 3.10
CA LEU A 122 2.50 0.76 2.18
C LEU A 122 3.17 -0.05 1.09
N TYR A 123 2.90 0.30 -0.17
CA TYR A 123 3.45 -0.42 -1.31
C TYR A 123 4.31 0.49 -2.16
N LYS A 124 5.49 -0.01 -2.47
CA LYS A 124 6.36 0.56 -3.50
C LYS A 124 5.72 0.32 -4.86
N LYS A 125 6.00 1.21 -5.81
CA LYS A 125 5.70 0.94 -7.21
C LYS A 125 6.32 -0.40 -7.56
N ASP A 126 5.52 -1.23 -8.19
CA ASP A 126 5.93 -2.56 -8.57
C ASP A 126 6.90 -2.50 -9.75
N THR A 127 8.18 -2.39 -9.44
CA THR A 127 9.25 -2.44 -10.45
C THR A 127 9.30 -3.78 -11.17
N LEU A 128 8.74 -4.83 -10.56
CA LEU A 128 8.64 -6.14 -11.19
C LEU A 128 7.60 -6.12 -12.33
N SER A 129 6.44 -5.51 -12.10
CA SER A 129 5.42 -5.34 -13.14
C SER A 129 5.90 -4.47 -14.30
N GLU A 130 6.66 -3.40 -14.03
CA GLU A 130 7.33 -2.62 -15.08
C GLU A 130 8.37 -3.45 -15.82
N THR A 131 9.21 -4.18 -15.11
CA THR A 131 10.23 -5.04 -15.71
C THR A 131 9.58 -6.11 -16.58
N ILE A 132 8.51 -6.74 -16.12
CA ILE A 132 7.73 -7.73 -16.90
C ILE A 132 7.08 -7.05 -18.12
N ASN A 133 6.44 -5.89 -17.96
CA ASN A 133 5.86 -5.17 -19.09
C ASN A 133 6.91 -4.71 -20.09
N ASP A 134 8.06 -4.24 -19.66
CA ASP A 134 9.18 -3.88 -20.53
C ASP A 134 9.72 -5.10 -21.28
N LEU A 135 9.78 -6.25 -20.63
CA LEU A 135 10.17 -7.52 -21.25
C LEU A 135 9.19 -7.95 -22.36
N PHE A 136 7.88 -7.70 -22.19
CA PHE A 136 6.87 -8.06 -23.18
C PHE A 136 6.62 -6.98 -24.24
N THR A 137 6.78 -5.70 -23.94
CA THR A 137 6.51 -4.60 -24.89
C THR A 137 7.67 -4.30 -25.82
N ASP A 138 8.92 -4.52 -25.41
CA ASP A 138 10.10 -4.20 -26.23
C ASP A 138 10.47 -5.31 -27.26
N GLY A 139 9.69 -6.41 -27.32
CA GLY A 139 9.84 -7.48 -28.33
C GLY A 139 11.22 -8.14 -28.38
N THR A 140 12.08 -7.89 -27.42
CA THR A 140 13.45 -8.37 -27.41
C THR A 140 13.67 -9.50 -26.42
N MET A 141 13.14 -10.69 -26.78
CA MET A 141 13.55 -11.97 -26.19
C MET A 141 15.07 -12.13 -26.10
N THR A 142 15.82 -11.53 -27.03
CA THR A 142 17.28 -11.50 -27.04
C THR A 142 17.85 -10.78 -25.81
N LYS A 143 17.26 -9.68 -25.40
CA LYS A 143 17.70 -8.94 -24.19
C LYS A 143 17.42 -9.71 -22.90
N LEU A 144 16.38 -10.53 -22.86
CA LEU A 144 16.09 -11.43 -21.74
C LEU A 144 17.19 -12.49 -21.62
N LYS A 145 17.53 -13.16 -22.74
CA LYS A 145 18.58 -14.17 -22.79
C LYS A 145 19.95 -13.60 -22.39
N ASP A 146 20.27 -12.37 -22.82
CA ASP A 146 21.56 -11.72 -22.54
C ASP A 146 21.64 -11.19 -21.08
N LYS A 147 20.54 -10.75 -20.50
CA LYS A 147 20.53 -10.13 -19.18
C LYS A 147 20.27 -11.13 -18.03
N TYR A 148 19.58 -12.23 -18.29
CA TYR A 148 19.14 -13.20 -17.29
C TYR A 148 19.47 -14.63 -17.70
N ASN A 149 20.73 -14.88 -17.94
CA ASN A 149 21.26 -16.14 -18.49
C ASN A 149 21.18 -17.33 -17.51
N SER A 150 20.26 -17.36 -16.57
CA SER A 150 20.10 -18.50 -15.67
C SER A 150 18.67 -18.70 -15.14
N ILE A 151 18.28 -19.94 -15.09
CA ILE A 151 17.12 -20.50 -14.38
C ILE A 151 17.05 -20.01 -12.92
N ASP A 152 18.18 -19.77 -12.27
CA ASP A 152 18.28 -19.28 -10.89
C ASP A 152 17.58 -17.93 -10.66
N VAL A 153 17.45 -17.09 -11.68
CA VAL A 153 16.75 -15.80 -11.58
C VAL A 153 15.23 -16.02 -11.59
N ILE A 154 14.76 -16.99 -12.37
CA ILE A 154 13.34 -17.35 -12.46
C ILE A 154 12.89 -17.99 -11.15
N ASP A 155 13.69 -18.86 -10.56
CA ASP A 155 13.39 -19.48 -9.28
C ASP A 155 13.31 -18.44 -8.13
N LYS A 156 14.17 -17.41 -8.16
CA LYS A 156 14.08 -16.29 -7.24
C LYS A 156 12.84 -15.41 -7.47
N LEU A 157 12.44 -15.22 -8.73
CA LEU A 157 11.21 -14.54 -9.09
C LEU A 157 9.98 -15.31 -8.59
N GLU A 158 9.96 -16.64 -8.70
CA GLU A 158 8.89 -17.48 -8.16
C GLU A 158 8.74 -17.32 -6.64
N ASP A 159 9.85 -17.24 -5.93
CA ASP A 159 9.85 -17.05 -4.47
C ASP A 159 9.27 -15.70 -4.07
N GLU A 160 9.56 -14.64 -4.81
CA GLU A 160 8.99 -13.29 -4.57
C GLU A 160 7.51 -13.21 -5.00
N VAL A 161 7.15 -13.83 -6.13
CA VAL A 161 5.75 -13.90 -6.62
C VAL A 161 4.84 -14.63 -5.64
N ASN A 162 5.31 -15.71 -5.03
CA ASN A 162 4.55 -16.47 -4.05
C ASN A 162 4.16 -15.65 -2.80
N LYS A 163 4.84 -14.52 -2.57
CA LYS A 163 4.57 -13.57 -1.49
C LYS A 163 3.66 -12.42 -1.93
N HIS A 164 3.34 -12.30 -3.20
CA HIS A 164 2.62 -11.15 -3.75
C HIS A 164 1.10 -11.34 -3.79
N PRO A 165 0.28 -10.28 -3.53
CA PRO A 165 -1.19 -10.36 -3.57
C PRO A 165 -1.78 -10.69 -4.96
N LEU A 166 -1.04 -10.46 -6.05
CA LEU A 166 -1.41 -10.78 -7.43
C LEU A 166 -0.77 -12.07 -7.93
N LYS A 167 -0.58 -13.04 -7.04
CA LYS A 167 0.11 -14.30 -7.29
C LYS A 167 -0.32 -14.99 -8.59
N ASP A 168 -1.62 -15.12 -8.82
CA ASP A 168 -2.16 -15.90 -9.95
C ASP A 168 -1.78 -15.28 -11.31
N ASP A 169 -1.80 -13.95 -11.43
CA ASP A 169 -1.43 -13.24 -12.67
C ASP A 169 0.09 -13.32 -12.92
N LEU A 170 0.87 -13.29 -11.86
CA LEU A 170 2.33 -13.36 -11.92
C LEU A 170 2.81 -14.81 -12.17
N GLU A 171 2.15 -15.82 -11.62
CA GLU A 171 2.41 -17.23 -11.93
C GLU A 171 2.20 -17.53 -13.42
N TYR A 172 1.15 -16.96 -14.02
CA TYR A 172 0.93 -17.10 -15.47
C TYR A 172 2.09 -16.50 -16.27
N ALA A 173 2.53 -15.29 -15.94
CA ALA A 173 3.63 -14.62 -16.62
C ALA A 173 4.97 -15.38 -16.47
N ILE A 174 5.25 -15.94 -15.31
CA ILE A 174 6.44 -16.76 -15.06
C ILE A 174 6.41 -18.07 -15.83
N ASN A 175 5.27 -18.76 -15.83
CA ASN A 175 5.11 -19.99 -16.58
C ASN A 175 5.30 -19.76 -18.08
N LEU A 176 4.74 -18.66 -18.61
CA LEU A 176 4.95 -18.26 -19.99
C LEU A 176 6.43 -17.95 -20.27
N ALA A 177 7.12 -17.25 -19.37
CA ALA A 177 8.54 -16.97 -19.49
C ALA A 177 9.40 -18.25 -19.47
N LYS A 178 9.04 -19.24 -18.63
CA LYS A 178 9.68 -20.58 -18.61
C LYS A 178 9.49 -21.33 -19.92
N GLU A 179 8.27 -21.38 -20.45
CA GLU A 179 7.98 -22.03 -21.73
C GLU A 179 8.81 -21.42 -22.86
N ILE A 180 8.92 -20.08 -22.87
CA ILE A 180 9.69 -19.35 -23.88
C ILE A 180 11.20 -19.63 -23.75
N LEU A 181 11.74 -19.75 -22.54
CA LEU A 181 13.15 -20.03 -22.28
C LEU A 181 13.52 -21.49 -22.47
N GLN A 182 12.56 -22.41 -22.36
CA GLN A 182 12.76 -23.87 -22.53
C GLN A 182 12.44 -24.35 -23.95
N GLY A 183 11.81 -23.51 -24.77
CA GLY A 183 11.25 -23.84 -26.07
C GLY A 183 12.21 -23.69 -27.27
N ASP A 184 13.47 -24.11 -27.13
CA ASP A 184 14.42 -24.32 -28.25
C ASP A 184 14.85 -25.80 -28.35
#